data_d6985494b5f0f06fd0cc53f0b832e654
#
_entry.id   d6985494b5f0f06fd0cc53f0b832e654
#
_cell.length_a   1.000
_cell.length_b   1.000
_cell.length_c   1.000
_cell.angle_alpha   90.00
_cell.angle_beta   90.00
_cell.angle_gamma   90.00
#
_symmetry.space_group_name_H-M   'P 1'
#
loop_
_entity.id
_entity.type
_entity.pdbx_description
1 polymer ?
#
loop_
_entity_poly.entity_id
_entity_poly.type
_entity_poly.pdbx_seq_one_letter_code
_entity_poly.pdbx_strand_id
1 'polypeptide(L)'
;MKHNIFLYTALLACLSCSTKQKVTVEYKDYRPLNMSSFITLQKNILLDTPTEEKRTIEDFLHIGRLLFAQDKLYVMDDRGNKILMFDDEGKFLKSIGGAAGEVSGNRLKIQDAALDAQSQKLYAYCSTTCQIMVFDLDLNVEKTIPMVTPFLEIGLDGNCLYAIRTSLKRDGCELVAFDKNRLEDAPSVLWKQASIPSGKQTPGETFILPGKSLSPSEDGTYASLLQSNRICQIRNGKITATYNLDFDGQAPQSASYNIYNICASDSFLIFNTDSSKSWFILNRKTGKCIVDENLRNDVCLGQNSRLIPVQGKDNGLAYDMPAVVVSQTLQHLKKHKEEFEQFGQMKLYRPYLPFLEKDIAPLDNPMLYLWEIR
;
A
#
# COMPACT_ATOMS: atom_id res chain seq x y z
N MET A 1 63.56 -24.10 20.06
CA MET A 1 62.57 -23.08 20.40
C MET A 1 61.49 -23.10 19.33
N LYS A 2 60.34 -23.70 19.65
CA LYS A 2 59.19 -23.80 18.74
C LYS A 2 58.18 -22.71 19.10
N HIS A 3 57.93 -21.78 18.20
CA HIS A 3 56.88 -20.78 18.37
C HIS A 3 55.56 -21.32 17.79
N ASN A 4 54.61 -21.59 18.67
CA ASN A 4 53.24 -21.87 18.31
C ASN A 4 52.54 -20.55 18.09
N ILE A 5 52.17 -20.30 16.83
CA ILE A 5 51.24 -19.21 16.46
C ILE A 5 49.83 -19.79 16.54
N PHE A 6 49.09 -19.43 17.57
CA PHE A 6 47.66 -19.68 17.66
C PHE A 6 46.91 -18.67 16.75
N LEU A 7 46.41 -19.18 15.64
CA LEU A 7 45.51 -18.43 14.77
C LEU A 7 44.11 -18.48 15.39
N TYR A 8 43.68 -17.38 16.06
CA TYR A 8 42.30 -17.20 16.47
C TYR A 8 41.48 -16.82 15.23
N THR A 9 40.86 -17.81 14.59
CA THR A 9 39.76 -17.60 13.64
C THR A 9 38.53 -17.24 14.45
N ALA A 10 38.28 -15.94 14.62
CA ALA A 10 37.00 -15.46 15.12
C ALA A 10 35.95 -15.73 14.06
N LEU A 11 35.19 -16.82 14.22
CA LEU A 11 33.99 -17.12 13.48
C LEU A 11 32.92 -16.11 13.94
N LEU A 12 32.84 -14.97 13.27
CA LEU A 12 31.71 -14.07 13.36
C LEU A 12 30.50 -14.77 12.67
N ALA A 13 29.84 -15.64 13.43
CA ALA A 13 28.50 -16.06 13.10
C ALA A 13 27.60 -14.83 13.20
N CYS A 14 27.38 -14.17 12.07
CA CYS A 14 26.28 -13.24 11.92
C CYS A 14 24.97 -14.03 12.04
N LEU A 15 24.59 -14.32 13.28
CA LEU A 15 23.22 -14.69 13.61
C LEU A 15 22.37 -13.48 13.26
N SER A 16 21.74 -13.51 12.10
CA SER A 16 20.65 -12.60 11.79
C SER A 16 19.48 -12.95 12.71
N CYS A 17 19.56 -12.47 13.95
CA CYS A 17 18.46 -12.56 14.89
C CYS A 17 17.36 -11.66 14.35
N SER A 18 16.36 -12.23 13.69
CA SER A 18 15.11 -11.51 13.43
C SER A 18 14.49 -11.20 14.80
N THR A 19 14.35 -9.94 15.13
CA THR A 19 13.69 -9.51 16.37
C THR A 19 12.20 -9.86 16.27
N LYS A 20 11.75 -10.83 17.07
CA LYS A 20 10.33 -11.14 17.21
C LYS A 20 9.76 -10.24 18.30
N GLN A 21 9.00 -9.24 17.92
CA GLN A 21 8.31 -8.38 18.85
C GLN A 21 6.86 -8.87 19.03
N LYS A 22 6.48 -9.19 20.28
CA LYS A 22 5.07 -9.40 20.62
C LYS A 22 4.43 -8.03 20.80
N VAL A 23 3.38 -7.75 20.08
CA VAL A 23 2.61 -6.50 20.12
C VAL A 23 1.26 -6.78 20.71
N THR A 24 0.92 -6.09 21.78
CA THR A 24 -0.42 -6.14 22.36
C THR A 24 -1.26 -5.01 21.77
N VAL A 25 -2.43 -5.35 21.24
CA VAL A 25 -3.38 -4.37 20.73
C VAL A 25 -4.20 -3.84 21.90
N GLU A 26 -3.93 -2.60 22.29
CA GLU A 26 -4.72 -1.94 23.32
C GLU A 26 -5.90 -1.21 22.65
N TYR A 27 -7.13 -1.67 22.92
CA TYR A 27 -8.34 -0.90 22.60
C TYR A 27 -8.48 0.22 23.62
N LYS A 28 -8.17 1.42 23.18
CA LYS A 28 -8.08 2.54 24.10
C LYS A 28 -9.43 3.19 24.40
N ASP A 29 -9.62 3.48 25.68
CA ASP A 29 -10.69 4.28 26.24
C ASP A 29 -10.92 5.60 25.51
N TYR A 30 -12.10 5.78 24.98
CA TYR A 30 -12.98 6.95 24.78
C TYR A 30 -12.40 8.36 24.46
N ARG A 31 -11.10 8.56 24.35
CA ARG A 31 -10.57 9.84 23.88
C ARG A 31 -10.20 9.71 22.39
N PRO A 32 -10.84 10.51 21.53
CA PRO A 32 -10.48 10.47 20.11
C PRO A 32 -8.99 10.80 19.94
N LEU A 33 -8.27 9.96 19.19
CA LEU A 33 -6.90 10.23 18.82
C LEU A 33 -6.89 11.23 17.65
N ASN A 34 -6.17 12.33 17.81
CA ASN A 34 -6.03 13.30 16.73
C ASN A 34 -5.03 12.81 15.70
N MET A 35 -5.40 12.84 14.43
CA MET A 35 -4.51 12.46 13.33
C MET A 35 -3.24 13.31 13.29
N SER A 36 -3.33 14.61 13.65
CA SER A 36 -2.17 15.51 13.74
C SER A 36 -1.09 15.05 14.73
N SER A 37 -1.38 14.10 15.62
CA SER A 37 -0.38 13.58 16.57
C SER A 37 0.64 12.64 15.93
N PHE A 38 0.32 12.01 14.78
CA PHE A 38 1.20 11.05 14.14
C PHE A 38 1.34 11.22 12.62
N ILE A 39 0.54 12.09 11.99
CA ILE A 39 0.65 12.40 10.56
C ILE A 39 0.62 13.90 10.30
N THR A 40 1.17 14.30 9.16
CA THR A 40 1.17 15.67 8.65
C THR A 40 0.70 15.68 7.20
N LEU A 41 -0.29 16.52 6.87
CA LEU A 41 -0.73 16.71 5.49
C LEU A 41 0.39 17.39 4.68
N GLN A 42 0.80 16.74 3.60
CA GLN A 42 1.83 17.25 2.70
C GLN A 42 1.24 17.99 1.49
N LYS A 43 0.36 17.34 0.77
CA LYS A 43 -0.22 17.87 -0.48
C LYS A 43 -1.60 17.26 -0.73
N ASN A 44 -2.47 18.05 -1.37
CA ASN A 44 -3.69 17.55 -2.01
C ASN A 44 -3.50 17.58 -3.52
N ILE A 45 -3.89 16.51 -4.18
CA ILE A 45 -3.83 16.39 -5.64
C ILE A 45 -5.22 16.03 -6.15
N LEU A 46 -5.80 16.89 -6.96
CA LEU A 46 -7.02 16.58 -7.69
C LEU A 46 -6.63 15.89 -8.99
N LEU A 47 -7.00 14.62 -9.16
CA LEU A 47 -6.67 13.87 -10.35
C LEU A 47 -7.58 14.26 -11.51
N ASP A 48 -6.98 14.62 -12.65
CA ASP A 48 -7.73 14.87 -13.87
C ASP A 48 -8.48 13.62 -14.33
N THR A 49 -9.64 13.85 -14.89
CA THR A 49 -10.44 12.81 -15.54
C THR A 49 -10.18 12.83 -17.03
N PRO A 50 -9.70 11.72 -17.64
CA PRO A 50 -9.57 11.66 -19.11
C PRO A 50 -10.91 11.93 -19.78
N THR A 51 -10.95 12.89 -20.71
CA THR A 51 -12.19 13.41 -21.33
C THR A 51 -12.88 12.44 -22.29
N GLU A 52 -12.22 11.35 -22.66
CA GLU A 52 -12.70 10.43 -23.72
C GLU A 52 -13.61 9.31 -23.20
N GLU A 53 -13.75 9.14 -21.89
CA GLU A 53 -14.55 8.07 -21.29
C GLU A 53 -15.87 8.62 -20.73
N LYS A 54 -17.01 8.19 -21.30
CA LYS A 54 -18.30 8.32 -20.62
C LYS A 54 -18.27 7.42 -19.40
N ARG A 55 -18.14 8.02 -18.22
CA ARG A 55 -18.04 7.28 -16.96
C ARG A 55 -19.39 6.93 -16.39
N THR A 56 -19.49 5.71 -15.92
CA THR A 56 -20.56 5.22 -15.05
C THR A 56 -20.08 5.14 -13.61
N ILE A 57 -20.99 4.90 -12.67
CA ILE A 57 -20.62 4.67 -11.24
C ILE A 57 -19.65 3.49 -11.09
N GLU A 58 -19.63 2.55 -12.04
CA GLU A 58 -18.75 1.39 -12.03
C GLU A 58 -17.31 1.74 -12.45
N ASP A 59 -17.10 2.89 -13.08
CA ASP A 59 -15.82 3.37 -13.59
C ASP A 59 -15.03 4.19 -12.54
N PHE A 60 -15.51 4.27 -11.29
CA PHE A 60 -14.76 4.94 -10.23
C PHE A 60 -13.39 4.28 -10.04
N LEU A 61 -12.39 5.13 -9.99
CA LEU A 61 -11.01 4.74 -9.74
C LEU A 61 -10.90 4.06 -8.36
N HIS A 62 -10.47 2.81 -8.33
CA HIS A 62 -10.24 2.06 -7.10
C HIS A 62 -8.74 1.97 -6.83
N ILE A 63 -8.23 2.97 -6.12
CA ILE A 63 -6.79 3.14 -5.91
C ILE A 63 -6.26 2.09 -4.94
N GLY A 64 -5.44 1.17 -5.42
CA GLY A 64 -4.78 0.16 -4.61
C GLY A 64 -3.43 0.60 -4.08
N ARG A 65 -2.69 1.38 -4.87
CA ARG A 65 -1.33 1.85 -4.54
C ARG A 65 -1.00 3.12 -5.30
N LEU A 66 -0.16 3.96 -4.70
CA LEU A 66 0.44 5.12 -5.34
C LEU A 66 1.95 4.95 -5.43
N LEU A 67 2.52 5.27 -6.59
CA LEU A 67 3.96 5.21 -6.83
C LEU A 67 4.41 6.59 -7.31
N PHE A 68 5.42 7.15 -6.69
CA PHE A 68 5.99 8.44 -7.06
C PHE A 68 7.41 8.26 -7.57
N ALA A 69 7.71 8.81 -8.74
CA ALA A 69 9.06 8.90 -9.27
C ALA A 69 9.24 10.23 -10.00
N GLN A 70 10.27 10.98 -9.63
CA GLN A 70 10.51 12.31 -10.16
C GLN A 70 9.27 13.21 -10.00
N ASP A 71 8.75 13.74 -11.10
CA ASP A 71 7.57 14.60 -11.22
C ASP A 71 6.29 13.82 -11.62
N LYS A 72 6.31 12.49 -11.50
CA LYS A 72 5.22 11.61 -11.95
C LYS A 72 4.59 10.87 -10.80
N LEU A 73 3.27 10.73 -10.90
CA LEU A 73 2.43 9.93 -10.03
C LEU A 73 1.80 8.79 -10.83
N TYR A 74 2.04 7.55 -10.40
CA TYR A 74 1.39 6.38 -10.96
C TYR A 74 0.34 5.87 -9.98
N VAL A 75 -0.86 5.71 -10.48
CA VAL A 75 -2.02 5.23 -9.72
C VAL A 75 -2.37 3.84 -10.21
N MET A 76 -2.25 2.86 -9.31
CA MET A 76 -2.77 1.51 -9.56
C MET A 76 -4.28 1.51 -9.36
N ASP A 77 -5.02 1.25 -10.43
CA ASP A 77 -6.46 1.00 -10.38
C ASP A 77 -6.72 -0.51 -10.30
N ASP A 78 -6.97 -0.99 -9.08
CA ASP A 78 -7.15 -2.42 -8.80
C ASP A 78 -8.41 -2.99 -9.50
N ARG A 79 -9.46 -2.19 -9.67
CA ARG A 79 -10.69 -2.62 -10.36
C ARG A 79 -10.55 -2.57 -11.87
N GLY A 80 -9.95 -1.49 -12.39
CA GLY A 80 -9.68 -1.33 -13.81
C GLY A 80 -8.54 -2.20 -14.33
N ASN A 81 -7.74 -2.80 -13.43
CA ASN A 81 -6.54 -3.59 -13.75
C ASN A 81 -5.57 -2.80 -14.65
N LYS A 82 -5.33 -1.55 -14.31
CA LYS A 82 -4.54 -0.61 -15.11
C LYS A 82 -3.66 0.28 -14.23
N ILE A 83 -2.64 0.88 -14.85
CA ILE A 83 -1.84 1.94 -14.27
C ILE A 83 -2.19 3.22 -15.01
N LEU A 84 -2.52 4.28 -14.25
CA LEU A 84 -2.69 5.62 -14.78
C LEU A 84 -1.47 6.45 -14.33
N MET A 85 -0.93 7.23 -15.26
CA MET A 85 0.18 8.14 -15.02
C MET A 85 -0.32 9.59 -15.05
N PHE A 86 0.03 10.34 -14.03
CA PHE A 86 -0.24 11.77 -13.90
C PHE A 86 1.09 12.50 -13.66
N ASP A 87 1.11 13.81 -13.90
CA ASP A 87 2.15 14.65 -13.34
C ASP A 87 1.92 14.86 -11.82
N ASP A 88 2.83 15.56 -11.18
CA ASP A 88 2.78 15.79 -9.72
C ASP A 88 1.66 16.78 -9.29
N GLU A 89 1.00 17.44 -10.24
CA GLU A 89 -0.18 18.29 -10.02
C GLU A 89 -1.50 17.57 -10.27
N GLY A 90 -1.44 16.33 -10.78
CA GLY A 90 -2.61 15.48 -11.02
C GLY A 90 -3.16 15.54 -12.45
N LYS A 91 -2.45 16.19 -13.39
CA LYS A 91 -2.81 16.19 -14.80
C LYS A 91 -2.56 14.82 -15.42
N PHE A 92 -3.58 14.25 -16.06
CA PHE A 92 -3.46 12.95 -16.73
C PHE A 92 -2.48 13.00 -17.90
N LEU A 93 -1.58 12.02 -17.95
CA LEU A 93 -0.56 11.89 -18.99
C LEU A 93 -0.79 10.65 -19.87
N LYS A 94 -0.96 9.47 -19.27
CA LYS A 94 -1.03 8.19 -19.99
C LYS A 94 -1.64 7.09 -19.13
N SER A 95 -2.16 6.04 -19.75
CA SER A 95 -2.54 4.80 -19.04
C SER A 95 -2.08 3.56 -19.79
N ILE A 96 -1.89 2.47 -19.06
CA ILE A 96 -1.60 1.13 -19.60
C ILE A 96 -2.44 0.08 -18.88
N GLY A 97 -2.84 -0.96 -19.61
CA GLY A 97 -3.69 -2.03 -19.07
C GLY A 97 -5.19 -1.72 -19.16
N GLY A 98 -5.99 -2.54 -18.53
CA GLY A 98 -7.45 -2.44 -18.54
C GLY A 98 -8.10 -2.83 -19.87
N ALA A 99 -9.36 -2.40 -20.05
CA ALA A 99 -10.14 -2.75 -21.24
C ALA A 99 -9.65 -2.06 -22.53
N ALA A 100 -9.02 -0.88 -22.41
CA ALA A 100 -8.51 -0.08 -23.52
C ALA A 100 -7.06 -0.40 -23.90
N GLY A 101 -6.33 -1.10 -23.05
CA GLY A 101 -4.90 -1.41 -23.27
C GLY A 101 -4.72 -2.67 -24.12
N GLU A 102 -4.83 -2.57 -25.44
CA GLU A 102 -4.48 -3.66 -26.34
C GLU A 102 -2.98 -3.59 -26.69
N VAL A 103 -2.18 -4.52 -26.18
CA VAL A 103 -0.89 -4.84 -26.74
C VAL A 103 -1.07 -6.16 -27.51
N SER A 104 -1.00 -6.11 -28.83
CA SER A 104 -1.12 -7.28 -29.71
C SER A 104 -2.46 -8.05 -29.61
N GLY A 105 -3.59 -7.37 -29.43
CA GLY A 105 -4.92 -8.00 -29.41
C GLY A 105 -5.31 -8.67 -28.09
N ASN A 106 -4.44 -8.65 -27.07
CA ASN A 106 -4.73 -9.18 -25.75
C ASN A 106 -4.92 -8.05 -24.73
N ARG A 107 -6.00 -8.11 -23.96
CA ARG A 107 -6.25 -7.18 -22.84
C ARG A 107 -5.23 -7.43 -21.74
N LEU A 108 -4.37 -6.44 -21.48
CA LEU A 108 -3.45 -6.49 -20.35
C LEU A 108 -4.20 -6.22 -19.06
N LYS A 109 -4.24 -7.21 -18.16
CA LYS A 109 -4.72 -7.02 -16.78
C LYS A 109 -3.54 -6.86 -15.85
N ILE A 110 -3.20 -5.63 -15.53
CA ILE A 110 -2.16 -5.33 -14.56
C ILE A 110 -2.76 -5.48 -13.17
N GLN A 111 -2.27 -6.46 -12.42
CA GLN A 111 -2.77 -6.79 -11.10
C GLN A 111 -2.08 -6.02 -10.00
N ASP A 112 -0.77 -5.80 -10.14
CA ASP A 112 0.00 -5.00 -9.19
C ASP A 112 1.26 -4.43 -9.83
N ALA A 113 1.83 -3.38 -9.22
CA ALA A 113 3.05 -2.75 -9.66
C ALA A 113 3.91 -2.29 -8.50
N ALA A 114 5.22 -2.22 -8.73
CA ALA A 114 6.20 -1.73 -7.78
C ALA A 114 7.25 -0.86 -8.50
N LEU A 115 7.71 0.18 -7.81
CA LEU A 115 8.72 1.12 -8.32
C LEU A 115 10.11 0.70 -7.85
N ASP A 116 11.04 0.62 -8.77
CA ASP A 116 12.47 0.59 -8.49
C ASP A 116 13.04 2.02 -8.58
N ALA A 117 13.08 2.70 -7.45
CA ALA A 117 13.57 4.06 -7.40
C ALA A 117 15.04 4.19 -7.81
N GLN A 118 15.85 3.15 -7.60
CA GLN A 118 17.28 3.17 -7.93
C GLN A 118 17.51 3.09 -9.44
N SER A 119 16.83 2.18 -10.14
CA SER A 119 16.97 2.01 -11.59
C SER A 119 15.98 2.86 -12.39
N GLN A 120 15.08 3.61 -11.72
CA GLN A 120 14.04 4.44 -12.33
C GLN A 120 13.14 3.61 -13.27
N LYS A 121 12.69 2.45 -12.78
CA LYS A 121 11.86 1.52 -13.54
C LYS A 121 10.63 1.10 -12.76
N LEU A 122 9.56 0.83 -13.49
CA LEU A 122 8.32 0.30 -12.96
C LEU A 122 8.21 -1.19 -13.34
N TYR A 123 8.00 -2.04 -12.33
CA TYR A 123 7.72 -3.45 -12.51
C TYR A 123 6.22 -3.67 -12.33
N ALA A 124 5.57 -4.27 -13.30
CA ALA A 124 4.14 -4.58 -13.21
C ALA A 124 3.88 -6.06 -13.47
N TYR A 125 3.05 -6.67 -12.66
CA TYR A 125 2.61 -8.04 -12.87
C TYR A 125 1.32 -8.06 -13.69
N CYS A 126 1.38 -8.71 -14.87
CA CYS A 126 0.25 -8.93 -15.74
C CYS A 126 -0.33 -10.34 -15.52
N SER A 127 -1.54 -10.41 -14.96
CA SER A 127 -2.17 -11.68 -14.60
C SER A 127 -2.69 -12.47 -15.79
N THR A 128 -3.07 -11.81 -16.89
CA THR A 128 -3.54 -12.49 -18.11
C THR A 128 -2.46 -13.30 -18.82
N THR A 129 -1.23 -12.79 -18.80
CA THR A 129 -0.09 -13.43 -19.48
C THR A 129 0.87 -14.13 -18.51
N CYS A 130 0.62 -14.00 -17.19
CA CYS A 130 1.51 -14.48 -16.13
C CYS A 130 2.95 -14.00 -16.32
N GLN A 131 3.13 -12.67 -16.44
CA GLN A 131 4.42 -12.04 -16.75
C GLN A 131 4.69 -10.86 -15.86
N ILE A 132 5.97 -10.61 -15.56
CA ILE A 132 6.46 -9.33 -15.09
C ILE A 132 6.86 -8.50 -16.32
N MET A 133 6.27 -7.31 -16.42
CA MET A 133 6.63 -6.31 -17.42
C MET A 133 7.44 -5.22 -16.74
N VAL A 134 8.56 -4.86 -17.34
CA VAL A 134 9.42 -3.77 -16.87
C VAL A 134 9.24 -2.59 -17.81
N PHE A 135 8.91 -1.45 -17.23
CA PHE A 135 8.68 -0.20 -17.94
C PHE A 135 9.70 0.85 -17.53
N ASP A 136 10.00 1.78 -18.44
CA ASP A 136 10.58 3.06 -18.07
C ASP A 136 9.54 3.96 -17.36
N LEU A 137 9.98 5.14 -16.90
CA LEU A 137 9.07 6.08 -16.22
C LEU A 137 8.05 6.75 -17.16
N ASP A 138 8.12 6.53 -18.48
CA ASP A 138 7.12 6.96 -19.46
C ASP A 138 6.14 5.86 -19.83
N LEU A 139 6.15 4.76 -19.05
CA LEU A 139 5.35 3.56 -19.29
C LEU A 139 5.59 2.91 -20.68
N ASN A 140 6.82 2.97 -21.20
CA ASN A 140 7.21 2.19 -22.35
C ASN A 140 7.80 0.86 -21.89
N VAL A 141 7.39 -0.23 -22.53
CA VAL A 141 7.86 -1.58 -22.19
C VAL A 141 9.32 -1.73 -22.60
N GLU A 142 10.18 -2.07 -21.65
CA GLU A 142 11.60 -2.40 -21.91
C GLU A 142 11.84 -3.90 -21.92
N LYS A 143 11.20 -4.63 -21.03
CA LYS A 143 11.40 -6.09 -20.89
C LYS A 143 10.11 -6.77 -20.43
N THR A 144 9.92 -8.01 -20.86
CA THR A 144 8.84 -8.88 -20.40
C THR A 144 9.45 -10.20 -19.97
N ILE A 145 9.08 -10.68 -18.77
CA ILE A 145 9.66 -11.87 -18.14
C ILE A 145 8.52 -12.81 -17.78
N PRO A 146 8.47 -14.02 -18.40
CA PRO A 146 7.44 -15.02 -18.07
C PRO A 146 7.65 -15.55 -16.66
N MET A 147 6.56 -15.71 -15.92
CA MET A 147 6.57 -16.27 -14.56
C MET A 147 5.90 -17.65 -14.55
N VAL A 148 6.45 -18.56 -13.75
CA VAL A 148 5.94 -19.93 -13.65
C VAL A 148 4.64 -20.01 -12.84
N THR A 149 4.46 -19.07 -11.89
CA THR A 149 3.32 -19.07 -10.96
C THR A 149 2.67 -17.71 -10.90
N PRO A 150 1.33 -17.64 -10.75
CA PRO A 150 0.65 -16.37 -10.60
C PRO A 150 0.96 -15.72 -9.24
N PHE A 151 1.03 -14.39 -9.25
CA PHE A 151 1.19 -13.56 -8.07
C PHE A 151 -0.12 -12.85 -7.72
N LEU A 152 -0.29 -12.59 -6.43
CA LEU A 152 -1.35 -11.73 -5.90
C LEU A 152 -0.86 -10.29 -5.82
N GLU A 153 0.36 -10.11 -5.33
CA GLU A 153 0.99 -8.81 -5.14
C GLU A 153 2.49 -8.90 -5.40
N ILE A 154 3.10 -7.76 -5.75
CA ILE A 154 4.54 -7.60 -5.88
C ILE A 154 5.06 -6.38 -5.13
N GLY A 155 6.32 -6.40 -4.73
CA GLY A 155 7.03 -5.29 -4.12
C GLY A 155 8.52 -5.36 -4.44
N LEU A 156 9.22 -4.24 -4.30
CA LEU A 156 10.65 -4.12 -4.58
C LEU A 156 11.38 -3.49 -3.40
N ASP A 157 12.54 -4.03 -3.09
CA ASP A 157 13.49 -3.44 -2.13
C ASP A 157 14.92 -3.80 -2.58
N GLY A 158 15.69 -2.79 -2.96
CA GLY A 158 17.06 -2.98 -3.44
C GLY A 158 17.14 -3.92 -4.63
N ASN A 159 17.84 -5.04 -4.47
CA ASN A 159 18.00 -6.07 -5.51
C ASN A 159 16.97 -7.20 -5.44
N CYS A 160 15.95 -7.08 -4.60
CA CYS A 160 14.94 -8.11 -4.41
C CYS A 160 13.58 -7.68 -4.93
N LEU A 161 12.96 -8.56 -5.73
CA LEU A 161 11.53 -8.50 -6.01
C LEU A 161 10.84 -9.50 -5.08
N TYR A 162 9.90 -9.01 -4.29
CA TYR A 162 9.04 -9.83 -3.45
C TYR A 162 7.70 -10.08 -4.13
N ALA A 163 7.14 -11.25 -3.89
CA ALA A 163 5.80 -11.55 -4.35
C ALA A 163 5.03 -12.34 -3.30
N ILE A 164 3.74 -12.04 -3.17
CA ILE A 164 2.78 -12.90 -2.49
C ILE A 164 2.10 -13.76 -3.57
N ARG A 165 2.10 -15.07 -3.36
CA ARG A 165 1.45 -16.02 -4.26
C ARG A 165 0.65 -17.06 -3.49
N THR A 166 -0.28 -17.71 -4.16
CA THR A 166 -0.86 -18.95 -3.64
C THR A 166 0.22 -20.04 -3.62
N SER A 167 0.26 -20.82 -2.54
CA SER A 167 1.15 -21.98 -2.43
C SER A 167 0.95 -22.93 -3.63
N LEU A 168 2.04 -23.52 -4.11
CA LEU A 168 1.97 -24.51 -5.20
C LEU A 168 1.07 -25.71 -4.86
N LYS A 169 0.93 -26.05 -3.58
CA LYS A 169 0.01 -27.08 -3.09
C LYS A 169 -1.43 -26.59 -2.91
N ARG A 170 -1.69 -25.28 -3.11
CA ARG A 170 -2.97 -24.63 -2.85
C ARG A 170 -3.47 -24.74 -1.41
N ASP A 171 -2.56 -24.90 -0.46
CA ASP A 171 -2.82 -25.06 0.96
C ASP A 171 -2.57 -23.77 1.76
N GLY A 172 -2.38 -22.64 1.08
CA GLY A 172 -2.14 -21.35 1.71
C GLY A 172 -1.48 -20.33 0.78
N CYS A 173 -0.84 -19.34 1.40
CA CYS A 173 -0.09 -18.29 0.71
C CYS A 173 1.40 -18.37 1.05
N GLU A 174 2.23 -17.95 0.13
CA GLU A 174 3.68 -17.86 0.28
C GLU A 174 4.15 -16.43 -0.02
N LEU A 175 5.05 -15.93 0.81
CA LEU A 175 5.87 -14.78 0.51
C LEU A 175 7.20 -15.27 -0.04
N VAL A 176 7.55 -14.84 -1.24
CA VAL A 176 8.76 -15.27 -1.94
C VAL A 176 9.62 -14.06 -2.32
N ALA A 177 10.93 -14.29 -2.45
CA ALA A 177 11.88 -13.29 -2.89
C ALA A 177 12.65 -13.82 -4.11
N PHE A 178 12.76 -12.99 -5.14
CA PHE A 178 13.57 -13.18 -6.31
C PHE A 178 14.75 -12.22 -6.32
N ASP A 179 15.87 -12.62 -6.91
CA ASP A 179 16.89 -11.68 -7.36
C ASP A 179 16.31 -10.88 -8.53
N LYS A 180 16.21 -9.58 -8.41
CA LYS A 180 15.65 -8.68 -9.45
C LYS A 180 16.34 -8.83 -10.81
N ASN A 181 17.62 -9.19 -10.83
CA ASN A 181 18.39 -9.35 -12.04
C ASN A 181 18.26 -10.74 -12.68
N ARG A 182 17.66 -11.71 -11.96
CA ARG A 182 17.50 -13.11 -12.37
C ARG A 182 16.12 -13.63 -11.98
N LEU A 183 15.08 -12.95 -12.48
CA LEU A 183 13.68 -13.27 -12.15
C LEU A 183 13.22 -14.62 -12.70
N GLU A 184 13.94 -15.19 -13.66
CA GLU A 184 13.76 -16.53 -14.21
C GLU A 184 14.21 -17.66 -13.27
N ASP A 185 15.07 -17.34 -12.28
CA ASP A 185 15.53 -18.31 -11.29
C ASP A 185 14.42 -18.63 -10.26
N ALA A 186 14.55 -19.79 -9.62
CA ALA A 186 13.62 -20.18 -8.56
C ALA A 186 13.72 -19.21 -7.37
N PRO A 187 12.58 -18.69 -6.84
CA PRO A 187 12.60 -17.78 -5.71
C PRO A 187 12.90 -18.48 -4.38
N SER A 188 13.44 -17.72 -3.45
CA SER A 188 13.52 -18.12 -2.05
C SER A 188 12.18 -17.94 -1.37
N VAL A 189 11.69 -18.95 -0.66
CA VAL A 189 10.48 -18.84 0.16
C VAL A 189 10.84 -18.26 1.52
N LEU A 190 10.33 -17.07 1.84
CA LEU A 190 10.61 -16.38 3.09
C LEU A 190 9.61 -16.75 4.19
N TRP A 191 8.34 -16.93 3.82
CA TRP A 191 7.29 -17.23 4.76
C TRP A 191 6.17 -18.01 4.07
N LYS A 192 5.65 -19.03 4.77
CA LYS A 192 4.45 -19.77 4.37
C LYS A 192 3.39 -19.63 5.44
N GLN A 193 2.17 -19.39 4.99
CA GLN A 193 0.98 -19.36 5.83
C GLN A 193 -0.02 -20.36 5.28
N ALA A 194 -0.34 -21.38 6.07
CA ALA A 194 -1.40 -22.31 5.71
C ALA A 194 -2.75 -21.58 5.72
N SER A 195 -3.61 -21.87 4.76
CA SER A 195 -4.98 -21.40 4.81
C SER A 195 -5.70 -22.10 5.97
N ILE A 196 -6.39 -21.32 6.80
CA ILE A 196 -7.33 -21.91 7.75
C ILE A 196 -8.53 -22.38 6.91
N PRO A 197 -8.92 -23.65 6.93
CA PRO A 197 -10.09 -24.09 6.21
C PRO A 197 -11.31 -23.34 6.75
N SER A 198 -11.74 -22.29 6.07
CA SER A 198 -13.06 -21.75 6.29
C SER A 198 -14.01 -22.77 5.66
N GLY A 199 -14.83 -23.44 6.46
CA GLY A 199 -15.69 -24.55 6.06
C GLY A 199 -16.75 -24.23 5.00
N LYS A 200 -16.54 -23.19 4.18
CA LYS A 200 -17.43 -22.72 3.12
C LYS A 200 -16.70 -22.21 1.87
N GLN A 201 -15.43 -22.53 1.66
CA GLN A 201 -14.78 -22.10 0.43
C GLN A 201 -15.20 -23.00 -0.73
N THR A 202 -15.88 -22.42 -1.70
CA THR A 202 -16.17 -23.08 -2.97
C THR A 202 -14.86 -23.23 -3.75
N PRO A 203 -14.54 -24.42 -4.33
CA PRO A 203 -13.38 -24.57 -5.16
C PRO A 203 -13.44 -23.58 -6.33
N GLY A 204 -12.46 -22.65 -6.41
CA GLY A 204 -12.39 -21.64 -7.46
C GLY A 204 -12.62 -20.19 -6.98
N GLU A 205 -12.97 -19.94 -5.74
CA GLU A 205 -13.02 -18.59 -5.19
C GLU A 205 -11.60 -18.01 -5.12
N THR A 206 -11.39 -16.94 -5.87
CA THR A 206 -10.19 -16.13 -5.81
C THR A 206 -10.23 -15.30 -4.52
N PHE A 207 -9.20 -15.39 -3.68
CA PHE A 207 -9.07 -14.50 -2.54
C PHE A 207 -8.94 -13.06 -3.02
N ILE A 208 -9.99 -12.28 -2.82
CA ILE A 208 -9.92 -10.84 -3.04
C ILE A 208 -9.43 -10.23 -1.73
N LEU A 209 -8.19 -9.74 -1.74
CA LEU A 209 -7.67 -8.95 -0.64
C LEU A 209 -8.37 -7.58 -0.64
N PRO A 210 -8.81 -7.09 0.50
CA PRO A 210 -9.47 -5.78 0.58
C PRO A 210 -8.49 -4.61 0.38
N GLY A 211 -7.19 -4.88 0.31
CA GLY A 211 -6.11 -3.91 0.12
C GLY A 211 -4.78 -4.61 -0.10
N LYS A 212 -3.68 -3.84 -0.06
CA LYS A 212 -2.33 -4.35 -0.31
C LYS A 212 -1.68 -4.87 0.96
N SER A 213 -1.30 -6.14 0.96
CA SER A 213 -0.62 -6.82 2.07
C SER A 213 0.91 -6.74 1.97
N LEU A 214 1.43 -6.25 0.86
CA LEU A 214 2.86 -6.05 0.61
C LEU A 214 3.12 -4.56 0.33
N SER A 215 3.81 -3.89 1.25
CA SER A 215 4.00 -2.44 1.22
C SER A 215 5.48 -2.08 1.35
N PRO A 216 6.11 -1.62 0.28
CA PRO A 216 7.47 -1.07 0.33
C PRO A 216 7.53 0.21 1.16
N SER A 217 8.64 0.38 1.90
CA SER A 217 8.97 1.56 2.68
C SER A 217 10.49 1.79 2.61
N GLU A 218 10.99 2.94 3.07
CA GLU A 218 12.43 3.25 3.07
C GLU A 218 13.28 2.26 3.87
N ASP A 219 12.76 1.80 4.99
CA ASP A 219 13.46 0.87 5.89
C ASP A 219 13.22 -0.61 5.55
N GLY A 220 12.68 -0.89 4.36
CA GLY A 220 12.41 -2.23 3.85
C GLY A 220 10.98 -2.42 3.38
N THR A 221 10.61 -3.64 3.10
CA THR A 221 9.25 -4.01 2.69
C THR A 221 8.52 -4.65 3.85
N TYR A 222 7.28 -4.23 4.09
CA TYR A 222 6.40 -4.84 5.07
C TYR A 222 5.41 -5.76 4.40
N ALA A 223 5.20 -6.94 4.99
CA ALA A 223 4.29 -7.94 4.47
C ALA A 223 3.43 -8.54 5.56
N SER A 224 2.17 -8.81 5.22
CA SER A 224 1.27 -9.67 5.98
C SER A 224 0.71 -10.72 5.04
N LEU A 225 0.66 -11.98 5.49
CA LEU A 225 -0.05 -13.02 4.75
C LEU A 225 -1.47 -13.18 5.28
N LEU A 226 -2.34 -13.70 4.43
CA LEU A 226 -3.73 -13.93 4.78
C LEU A 226 -3.87 -14.65 6.13
N GLN A 227 -4.75 -14.18 6.98
CA GLN A 227 -5.11 -14.80 8.26
C GLN A 227 -3.92 -15.04 9.21
N SER A 228 -2.92 -14.15 9.20
CA SER A 228 -1.69 -14.42 9.97
C SER A 228 -1.56 -13.67 11.29
N ASN A 229 -2.33 -12.62 11.54
CA ASN A 229 -2.14 -11.70 12.67
C ASN A 229 -0.67 -11.26 12.84
N ARG A 230 0.06 -11.16 11.74
CA ARG A 230 1.50 -10.92 11.74
C ARG A 230 1.91 -9.96 10.64
N ILE A 231 2.80 -9.04 10.98
CA ILE A 231 3.50 -8.20 10.02
C ILE A 231 4.97 -8.58 10.05
N CYS A 232 5.57 -8.84 8.89
CA CYS A 232 7.00 -9.05 8.75
C CYS A 232 7.62 -7.85 8.05
N GLN A 233 8.74 -7.37 8.57
CA GLN A 233 9.66 -6.47 7.86
C GLN A 233 10.69 -7.30 7.12
N ILE A 234 10.90 -6.99 5.85
CA ILE A 234 11.81 -7.71 4.98
C ILE A 234 12.82 -6.71 4.43
N ARG A 235 14.07 -7.10 4.41
CA ARG A 235 15.16 -6.31 3.82
C ARG A 235 16.18 -7.25 3.17
N ASN A 236 16.63 -6.92 1.97
CA ASN A 236 17.64 -7.68 1.24
C ASN A 236 17.33 -9.20 1.20
N GLY A 237 16.11 -9.57 0.88
CA GLY A 237 15.67 -10.96 0.76
C GLY A 237 15.56 -11.74 2.08
N LYS A 238 15.52 -11.06 3.24
CA LYS A 238 15.42 -11.70 4.57
C LYS A 238 14.39 -11.00 5.44
N ILE A 239 13.70 -11.78 6.29
CA ILE A 239 12.85 -11.21 7.34
C ILE A 239 13.77 -10.67 8.44
N THR A 240 13.72 -9.36 8.68
CA THR A 240 14.54 -8.66 9.68
C THR A 240 13.81 -8.42 10.99
N ALA A 241 12.49 -8.23 10.95
CA ALA A 241 11.66 -8.11 12.14
C ALA A 241 10.31 -8.78 11.94
N THR A 242 9.66 -9.17 13.03
CA THR A 242 8.32 -9.75 13.03
C THR A 242 7.50 -9.17 14.18
N TYR A 243 6.36 -8.59 13.84
CA TYR A 243 5.37 -8.07 14.76
C TYR A 243 4.20 -9.06 14.84
N ASN A 244 4.04 -9.73 15.98
CA ASN A 244 2.90 -10.62 16.21
C ASN A 244 1.82 -9.83 16.96
N LEU A 245 0.67 -9.64 16.36
CA LEU A 245 -0.44 -8.89 16.93
C LEU A 245 -1.25 -9.82 17.81
N ASP A 246 -1.37 -9.43 19.08
CA ASP A 246 -2.21 -10.12 20.08
C ASP A 246 -3.43 -9.23 20.37
N PHE A 247 -4.57 -9.65 19.90
CA PHE A 247 -5.82 -8.90 20.03
C PHE A 247 -6.54 -9.17 21.37
N ASP A 248 -5.80 -9.50 22.43
CA ASP A 248 -6.19 -9.66 23.85
C ASP A 248 -7.66 -10.11 24.07
N GLY A 249 -7.96 -11.36 23.72
CA GLY A 249 -9.21 -12.02 24.10
C GLY A 249 -10.53 -11.43 23.56
N GLN A 250 -10.48 -10.29 22.88
CA GLN A 250 -11.67 -9.67 22.27
C GLN A 250 -11.92 -10.21 20.86
N ALA A 251 -10.92 -10.76 20.21
CA ALA A 251 -11.18 -11.57 19.03
C ALA A 251 -11.71 -12.94 19.48
N PRO A 252 -12.74 -13.51 18.83
CA PRO A 252 -13.04 -14.92 19.00
C PRO A 252 -11.75 -15.70 18.82
N GLN A 253 -11.44 -16.66 19.69
CA GLN A 253 -10.17 -17.43 19.69
C GLN A 253 -9.81 -18.07 18.33
N SER A 254 -10.71 -18.02 17.37
CA SER A 254 -10.58 -18.48 15.98
C SER A 254 -10.48 -17.37 14.94
N ALA A 255 -10.57 -16.07 15.29
CA ALA A 255 -10.54 -14.99 14.31
C ALA A 255 -9.10 -14.64 13.98
N SER A 256 -8.67 -14.99 12.80
CA SER A 256 -7.48 -14.45 12.15
C SER A 256 -7.91 -13.25 11.31
N TYR A 257 -7.19 -12.15 11.44
CA TYR A 257 -7.44 -10.95 10.69
C TYR A 257 -6.55 -10.89 9.45
N ASN A 258 -7.12 -10.42 8.34
CA ASN A 258 -6.31 -10.00 7.22
C ASN A 258 -5.81 -8.58 7.48
N ILE A 259 -4.51 -8.40 7.47
CA ILE A 259 -3.85 -7.10 7.66
C ILE A 259 -3.44 -6.60 6.27
N TYR A 260 -3.79 -5.37 5.96
CA TYR A 260 -3.51 -4.77 4.66
C TYR A 260 -3.27 -3.27 4.75
N ASN A 261 -2.81 -2.66 3.64
CA ASN A 261 -2.49 -1.24 3.53
C ASN A 261 -1.52 -0.77 4.62
N ILE A 262 -0.42 -1.51 4.75
CA ILE A 262 0.61 -1.22 5.76
C ILE A 262 1.41 -0.01 5.29
N CYS A 263 1.42 1.05 6.09
CA CYS A 263 2.24 2.24 5.89
C CYS A 263 3.22 2.35 7.06
N ALA A 264 4.48 2.62 6.78
CA ALA A 264 5.55 2.57 7.77
C ALA A 264 6.37 3.86 7.83
N SER A 265 6.79 4.22 9.04
CA SER A 265 7.87 5.15 9.32
C SER A 265 8.81 4.56 10.36
N ASP A 266 9.87 5.27 10.72
CA ASP A 266 10.76 4.88 11.82
C ASP A 266 10.05 4.71 13.16
N SER A 267 8.96 5.45 13.37
CA SER A 267 8.24 5.50 14.64
C SER A 267 6.96 4.68 14.66
N PHE A 268 6.28 4.54 13.51
CA PHE A 268 4.94 3.95 13.45
C PHE A 268 4.77 2.95 12.31
N LEU A 269 3.93 1.94 12.53
CA LEU A 269 3.25 1.19 11.49
C LEU A 269 1.76 1.50 11.58
N ILE A 270 1.17 1.91 10.46
CA ILE A 270 -0.26 2.20 10.36
C ILE A 270 -0.85 1.23 9.34
N PHE A 271 -1.93 0.54 9.69
CA PHE A 271 -2.52 -0.48 8.82
C PHE A 271 -4.01 -0.62 9.05
N ASN A 272 -4.69 -1.29 8.13
CA ASN A 272 -6.09 -1.69 8.25
C ASN A 272 -6.21 -3.19 8.50
N THR A 273 -7.38 -3.61 8.97
CA THR A 273 -7.78 -5.02 9.02
C THR A 273 -9.20 -5.19 8.47
N ASP A 274 -9.56 -6.42 8.08
CA ASP A 274 -10.90 -6.75 7.58
C ASP A 274 -11.96 -6.81 8.68
N SER A 275 -11.54 -6.84 9.96
CA SER A 275 -12.46 -6.88 11.10
C SER A 275 -13.08 -5.53 11.44
N SER A 276 -12.43 -4.44 11.06
CA SER A 276 -12.92 -3.10 11.33
C SER A 276 -12.46 -2.13 10.25
N LYS A 277 -13.18 -1.02 10.09
CA LYS A 277 -12.74 0.12 9.25
C LYS A 277 -11.70 0.99 9.95
N SER A 278 -11.28 0.59 11.14
CA SER A 278 -10.37 1.35 12.00
C SER A 278 -8.95 1.30 11.50
N TRP A 279 -8.20 2.33 11.84
CA TRP A 279 -6.77 2.34 11.68
C TRP A 279 -6.12 1.73 12.91
N PHE A 280 -5.16 0.86 12.69
CA PHE A 280 -4.28 0.33 13.71
C PHE A 280 -2.98 1.12 13.67
N ILE A 281 -2.57 1.69 14.79
CA ILE A 281 -1.40 2.55 14.90
C ILE A 281 -0.45 1.90 15.90
N LEU A 282 0.55 1.19 15.38
CA LEU A 282 1.59 0.56 16.17
C LEU A 282 2.77 1.51 16.34
N ASN A 283 3.06 1.89 17.58
CA ASN A 283 4.30 2.57 17.91
C ASN A 283 5.45 1.55 17.97
N ARG A 284 6.39 1.64 17.06
CA ARG A 284 7.49 0.69 16.91
C ARG A 284 8.48 0.71 18.08
N LYS A 285 8.62 1.85 18.76
CA LYS A 285 9.55 2.01 19.90
C LYS A 285 9.01 1.39 21.18
N THR A 286 7.70 1.54 21.41
CA THR A 286 7.07 1.04 22.64
C THR A 286 6.44 -0.33 22.48
N GLY A 287 6.19 -0.79 21.25
CA GLY A 287 5.47 -2.02 20.96
C GLY A 287 3.96 -1.93 21.22
N LYS A 288 3.43 -0.74 21.53
CA LYS A 288 2.01 -0.53 21.76
C LYS A 288 1.28 -0.29 20.46
N CYS A 289 0.19 -1.01 20.25
CA CYS A 289 -0.72 -0.79 19.14
C CYS A 289 -2.03 -0.22 19.66
N ILE A 290 -2.45 0.89 19.08
CA ILE A 290 -3.70 1.58 19.41
C ILE A 290 -4.66 1.36 18.26
N VAL A 291 -5.91 1.01 18.60
CA VAL A 291 -7.03 0.97 17.67
C VAL A 291 -7.95 2.10 18.03
N ASP A 292 -8.27 2.96 17.07
CA ASP A 292 -9.18 4.07 17.31
C ASP A 292 -10.26 4.12 16.23
N GLU A 293 -11.46 3.62 16.58
CA GLU A 293 -12.65 3.72 15.73
C GLU A 293 -13.14 5.17 15.60
N ASN A 294 -12.75 6.03 16.53
CA ASN A 294 -13.10 7.44 16.59
C ASN A 294 -11.92 8.36 16.25
N LEU A 295 -11.06 7.93 15.34
CA LEU A 295 -9.94 8.75 14.90
C LEU A 295 -10.44 10.12 14.43
N ARG A 296 -10.08 11.17 15.17
CA ARG A 296 -10.47 12.53 14.83
C ARG A 296 -9.53 13.07 13.77
N ASN A 297 -10.08 13.31 12.59
CA ASN A 297 -9.37 14.02 11.56
C ASN A 297 -9.38 15.53 11.85
N ASP A 298 -8.30 16.01 12.43
CA ASP A 298 -8.08 17.43 12.72
C ASP A 298 -7.07 18.07 11.74
N VAL A 299 -6.74 17.38 10.67
CA VAL A 299 -5.77 17.81 9.64
C VAL A 299 -6.49 18.38 8.43
N CYS A 300 -7.55 17.73 7.97
CA CYS A 300 -8.39 18.18 6.86
C CYS A 300 -9.81 17.65 7.02
N LEU A 301 -10.75 18.20 6.26
CA LEU A 301 -12.11 17.63 6.21
C LEU A 301 -12.09 16.32 5.44
N GLY A 302 -12.77 15.33 5.97
CA GLY A 302 -12.95 14.04 5.35
C GLY A 302 -13.23 12.97 6.39
N GLN A 303 -13.85 11.87 5.96
CA GLN A 303 -14.01 10.70 6.81
C GLN A 303 -12.74 9.86 6.71
N ASN A 304 -12.39 9.20 7.81
CA ASN A 304 -11.32 8.23 7.81
C ASN A 304 -11.68 7.11 6.82
N SER A 305 -10.98 7.10 5.70
CA SER A 305 -11.17 6.11 4.65
C SER A 305 -10.04 5.08 4.66
N ARG A 306 -10.08 4.19 3.70
CA ARG A 306 -9.03 3.19 3.50
C ARG A 306 -7.69 3.87 3.28
N LEU A 307 -6.65 3.40 4.00
CA LEU A 307 -5.28 3.78 3.75
C LEU A 307 -4.84 3.34 2.35
N ILE A 308 -4.03 4.16 1.70
CA ILE A 308 -3.39 3.82 0.44
C ILE A 308 -1.89 3.88 0.67
N PRO A 309 -1.16 2.75 0.52
CA PRO A 309 0.30 2.74 0.61
C PRO A 309 0.91 3.60 -0.50
N VAL A 310 1.92 4.39 -0.13
CA VAL A 310 2.67 5.25 -1.05
C VAL A 310 4.10 4.75 -1.14
N GLN A 311 4.61 4.55 -2.34
CA GLN A 311 6.00 4.22 -2.62
C GLN A 311 6.69 5.38 -3.36
N GLY A 312 7.97 5.59 -3.09
CA GLY A 312 8.75 6.67 -3.69
C GLY A 312 8.59 8.04 -3.02
N LYS A 313 7.89 8.08 -1.88
CA LYS A 313 7.87 9.20 -0.93
C LYS A 313 8.06 8.67 0.47
N ASP A 314 8.98 9.30 1.18
CA ASP A 314 9.39 8.90 2.51
C ASP A 314 8.22 8.95 3.48
N ASN A 315 8.03 7.85 4.23
CA ASN A 315 6.98 7.75 5.24
C ASN A 315 5.57 8.11 4.71
N GLY A 316 5.35 7.97 3.40
CA GLY A 316 4.14 8.41 2.74
C GLY A 316 2.96 7.48 3.01
N LEU A 317 1.82 8.08 3.25
CA LEU A 317 0.52 7.43 3.16
C LEU A 317 -0.47 8.36 2.47
N ALA A 318 -1.50 7.80 1.89
CA ALA A 318 -2.55 8.58 1.28
C ALA A 318 -3.94 8.04 1.60
N TYR A 319 -4.94 8.83 1.31
CA TYR A 319 -6.31 8.37 1.09
C TYR A 319 -6.94 9.17 -0.05
N ASP A 320 -8.00 8.61 -0.62
CA ASP A 320 -8.76 9.22 -1.68
C ASP A 320 -10.11 9.75 -1.18
N MET A 321 -10.48 10.93 -1.65
CA MET A 321 -11.80 11.50 -1.40
C MET A 321 -12.58 11.54 -2.71
N PRO A 322 -13.75 10.89 -2.78
CA PRO A 322 -14.58 10.89 -3.98
C PRO A 322 -14.91 12.31 -4.47
N ALA A 323 -14.90 12.53 -5.78
CA ALA A 323 -15.15 13.83 -6.38
C ALA A 323 -16.48 14.46 -5.95
N VAL A 324 -17.52 13.64 -5.75
CA VAL A 324 -18.81 14.11 -5.23
C VAL A 324 -18.68 14.76 -3.86
N VAL A 325 -17.87 14.20 -2.96
CA VAL A 325 -17.64 14.75 -1.62
C VAL A 325 -16.81 16.03 -1.70
N VAL A 326 -15.79 16.05 -2.57
CA VAL A 326 -14.97 17.24 -2.82
C VAL A 326 -15.86 18.38 -3.35
N SER A 327 -16.69 18.12 -4.37
CA SER A 327 -17.60 19.09 -4.97
C SER A 327 -18.56 19.69 -3.92
N GLN A 328 -19.20 18.84 -3.11
CA GLN A 328 -20.08 19.29 -2.02
C GLN A 328 -19.34 20.14 -0.99
N THR A 329 -18.12 19.73 -0.63
CA THR A 329 -17.27 20.48 0.32
C THR A 329 -16.90 21.86 -0.22
N LEU A 330 -16.55 21.95 -1.52
CA LEU A 330 -16.23 23.23 -2.16
C LEU A 330 -17.45 24.15 -2.23
N GLN A 331 -18.63 23.63 -2.58
CA GLN A 331 -19.88 24.38 -2.60
C GLN A 331 -20.22 24.91 -1.20
N HIS A 332 -20.08 24.07 -0.17
CA HIS A 332 -20.32 24.46 1.21
C HIS A 332 -19.34 25.53 1.67
N LEU A 333 -18.05 25.39 1.35
CA LEU A 333 -17.02 26.37 1.66
C LEU A 333 -17.29 27.72 0.96
N LYS A 334 -17.65 27.73 -0.34
CA LYS A 334 -18.01 28.96 -1.05
C LYS A 334 -19.15 29.70 -0.37
N LYS A 335 -20.18 28.97 0.08
CA LYS A 335 -21.38 29.54 0.70
C LYS A 335 -21.13 30.10 2.10
N HIS A 336 -20.24 29.48 2.91
CA HIS A 336 -20.07 29.78 4.33
C HIS A 336 -18.66 30.25 4.69
N LYS A 337 -17.87 30.73 3.71
CA LYS A 337 -16.46 31.11 3.91
C LYS A 337 -16.27 32.10 5.06
N GLU A 338 -17.07 33.15 5.11
CA GLU A 338 -16.99 34.19 6.15
C GLU A 338 -17.28 33.65 7.57
N GLU A 339 -18.25 32.71 7.67
CA GLU A 339 -18.58 32.05 8.94
C GLU A 339 -17.40 31.21 9.43
N PHE A 340 -16.76 30.43 8.52
CA PHE A 340 -15.61 29.62 8.87
C PHE A 340 -14.38 30.43 9.28
N GLU A 341 -14.18 31.59 8.66
CA GLU A 341 -13.14 32.55 9.07
C GLU A 341 -13.42 33.09 10.48
N GLN A 342 -14.65 33.50 10.73
CA GLN A 342 -15.08 34.04 12.04
C GLN A 342 -14.91 33.01 13.16
N PHE A 343 -15.23 31.74 12.94
CA PHE A 343 -15.16 30.70 13.96
C PHE A 343 -13.81 29.94 14.00
N GLY A 344 -12.79 30.36 13.25
CA GLY A 344 -11.48 29.76 13.22
C GLY A 344 -11.45 28.35 12.62
N GLN A 345 -12.49 27.97 11.89
CA GLN A 345 -12.62 26.64 11.29
C GLN A 345 -11.89 26.51 9.94
N MET A 346 -11.43 27.63 9.39
CA MET A 346 -10.71 27.66 8.10
C MET A 346 -9.50 26.73 8.04
N LYS A 347 -8.89 26.36 9.18
CA LYS A 347 -7.77 25.42 9.22
C LYS A 347 -8.10 24.10 8.51
N LEU A 348 -9.29 23.54 8.75
CA LEU A 348 -9.71 22.25 8.16
C LEU A 348 -10.07 22.38 6.66
N TYR A 349 -10.50 23.57 6.23
CA TYR A 349 -10.85 23.85 4.84
C TYR A 349 -9.66 24.34 4.00
N ARG A 350 -8.56 24.73 4.63
CA ARG A 350 -7.37 25.25 3.96
C ARG A 350 -6.89 24.38 2.80
N PRO A 351 -6.90 23.05 2.90
CA PRO A 351 -6.52 22.16 1.81
C PRO A 351 -7.37 22.28 0.54
N TYR A 352 -8.60 22.82 0.64
CA TYR A 352 -9.53 22.98 -0.49
C TYR A 352 -9.43 24.32 -1.19
N LEU A 353 -8.82 25.33 -0.55
CA LEU A 353 -8.76 26.69 -1.09
C LEU A 353 -8.20 26.78 -2.53
N PRO A 354 -7.14 26.02 -2.90
CA PRO A 354 -6.62 26.04 -4.26
C PRO A 354 -7.59 25.55 -5.35
N PHE A 355 -8.65 24.85 -4.92
CA PHE A 355 -9.61 24.21 -5.84
C PHE A 355 -10.97 24.93 -5.88
N LEU A 356 -11.14 26.06 -5.18
CA LEU A 356 -12.43 26.74 -5.09
C LEU A 356 -13.02 27.08 -6.44
N GLU A 357 -12.23 27.48 -7.41
CA GLU A 357 -12.68 27.87 -8.73
C GLU A 357 -12.78 26.70 -9.74
N LYS A 358 -12.39 25.49 -9.30
CA LYS A 358 -12.51 24.30 -10.16
C LYS A 358 -13.96 23.80 -10.19
N ASP A 359 -14.42 23.46 -11.36
CA ASP A 359 -15.67 22.72 -11.58
C ASP A 359 -15.34 21.23 -11.51
N ILE A 360 -15.92 20.55 -10.51
CA ILE A 360 -15.66 19.13 -10.25
C ILE A 360 -17.00 18.39 -10.38
N ALA A 361 -17.10 17.57 -11.42
CA ALA A 361 -18.27 16.72 -11.62
C ALA A 361 -18.29 15.55 -10.63
N PRO A 362 -19.47 15.07 -10.22
CA PRO A 362 -19.58 13.96 -9.25
C PRO A 362 -18.89 12.67 -9.66
N LEU A 363 -18.69 12.44 -10.96
CA LEU A 363 -18.06 11.25 -11.53
C LEU A 363 -16.60 11.48 -11.92
N ASP A 364 -16.00 12.62 -11.57
CA ASP A 364 -14.59 12.87 -11.79
C ASP A 364 -13.70 11.96 -10.92
N ASN A 365 -12.42 11.94 -11.23
CA ASN A 365 -11.43 11.24 -10.38
C ASN A 365 -11.38 11.86 -8.98
N PRO A 366 -11.00 11.06 -7.97
CA PRO A 366 -10.94 11.53 -6.61
C PRO A 366 -9.82 12.56 -6.39
N MET A 367 -9.94 13.30 -5.31
CA MET A 367 -8.84 14.08 -4.74
C MET A 367 -8.01 13.17 -3.84
N LEU A 368 -6.69 13.18 -4.02
CA LEU A 368 -5.74 12.50 -3.16
C LEU A 368 -5.28 13.42 -2.04
N TYR A 369 -5.22 12.90 -0.84
CA TYR A 369 -4.57 13.50 0.32
C TYR A 369 -3.29 12.74 0.59
N LEU A 370 -2.16 13.39 0.43
CA LEU A 370 -0.84 12.84 0.71
C LEU A 370 -0.39 13.29 2.08
N TRP A 371 -0.07 12.34 2.93
CA TRP A 371 0.41 12.58 4.28
C TRP A 371 1.76 11.93 4.50
N GLU A 372 2.47 12.46 5.47
CA GLU A 372 3.70 11.91 6.00
C GLU A 372 3.46 11.43 7.43
N ILE A 373 3.92 10.23 7.75
CA ILE A 373 3.91 9.64 9.09
C ILE A 373 5.13 10.20 9.83
N ARG A 374 4.94 10.76 11.02
CA ARG A 374 5.98 11.34 11.87
C ARG A 374 6.92 10.32 12.46
#